data_ad6971ef222ccc3a8b9bc14ad83bcb9d
#
_entry.id   ad6971ef222ccc3a8b9bc14ad83bcb9d
#
_cell.length_a   1.000
_cell.length_b   1.000
_cell.length_c   1.000
_cell.angle_alpha   90.00
_cell.angle_beta   90.00
_cell.angle_gamma   90.00
#
_symmetry.space_group_name_H-M   'P 1'
#
loop_
_entity.id
_entity.type
_entity.pdbx_description
1 polymer ?
#
loop_
_entity_poly.entity_id
_entity_poly.type
_entity_poly.pdbx_seq_one_letter_code
_entity_poly.pdbx_strand_id
1 'polypeptide(L)'
;MDSIKELINTINLNHEKQSKFDLTDPFRLRDFKLNAKNGLYKDLGSASKDLRRLFRYQEEAEENFVEKYKDRTTGVMRFKNVDYDKTVRKLKRIHLFDEKIESINGNKIIKYNAYNAFEKYEDQFYFDEIHFNSDNPKDLTYFTGFKYKILQEINHEVIDNYLKLISEGISGNDSIVNDYIIKWIANIIQNPGIKNEVALVINGNSGTGKTTFTDILCNLLTGYSKTIQGVKRLTGEYNSVIENKMLIVANELDIADSNFEREMNALKAIITDDQKDCRKIYEDFYTCENVCNFIFCSNYDDPITINNDDRRYCIIKTSDKFKGDFDFFKQLKELPNDFYDNLLSYFLKIDLKDFNPRKFPITEAREKIIENNLTKTDLFILNNLDSLNEGLQLKKIIEFYNSTADHSKHFKYYSYEINGSLEDFKSFNSEIKNKCLEKQATIDCRHVKIYKLKESEFEKYNKIKINQLGETDELENIIEIN
;
A
#
# COMPACT_ATOMS: atom_id res chain seq x y z
N MET A 1 0.42 23.12 17.40
CA MET A 1 -0.50 24.02 16.66
C MET A 1 0.13 24.67 15.45
N ASP A 2 1.40 25.06 15.50
CA ASP A 2 2.07 25.75 14.38
C ASP A 2 2.37 24.83 13.20
N SER A 3 2.72 23.55 13.44
CA SER A 3 2.96 22.56 12.36
C SER A 3 1.69 22.19 11.58
N ILE A 4 0.53 22.19 12.22
CA ILE A 4 -0.77 21.93 11.56
C ILE A 4 -1.18 23.14 10.71
N LYS A 5 -0.87 24.37 11.19
CA LYS A 5 -1.05 25.59 10.38
C LYS A 5 -0.10 25.64 9.19
N GLU A 6 1.14 25.19 9.34
CA GLU A 6 2.08 25.05 8.23
C GLU A 6 1.65 23.97 7.24
N LEU A 7 1.16 22.83 7.73
CA LEU A 7 0.62 21.75 6.87
C LEU A 7 -0.64 22.22 6.11
N ILE A 8 -1.58 22.87 6.80
CA ILE A 8 -2.77 23.46 6.18
C ILE A 8 -2.37 24.57 5.21
N ASN A 9 -1.37 25.38 5.55
CA ASN A 9 -0.82 26.40 4.64
C ASN A 9 -0.09 25.77 3.46
N THR A 10 0.63 24.66 3.65
CA THR A 10 1.32 23.93 2.56
C THR A 10 0.28 23.24 1.66
N ILE A 11 -0.75 22.64 2.24
CA ILE A 11 -1.87 22.04 1.48
C ILE A 11 -2.66 23.15 0.78
N ASN A 12 -2.95 24.27 1.44
CA ASN A 12 -3.61 25.42 0.83
C ASN A 12 -2.71 26.14 -0.18
N LEU A 13 -1.40 26.23 0.02
CA LEU A 13 -0.44 26.72 -0.97
C LEU A 13 -0.34 25.78 -2.17
N ASN A 14 -0.42 24.48 -1.97
CA ASN A 14 -0.52 23.51 -3.05
C ASN A 14 -1.88 23.61 -3.76
N HIS A 15 -2.97 23.82 -3.03
CA HIS A 15 -4.27 24.18 -3.61
C HIS A 15 -4.26 25.55 -4.30
N GLU A 16 -3.60 26.59 -3.75
CA GLU A 16 -3.47 27.88 -4.40
C GLU A 16 -2.46 27.89 -5.54
N LYS A 17 -1.39 27.13 -5.47
CA LYS A 17 -0.50 26.87 -6.63
C LYS A 17 -1.22 26.05 -7.71
N GLN A 18 -2.09 25.13 -7.31
CA GLN A 18 -2.99 24.41 -8.22
C GLN A 18 -4.14 25.30 -8.71
N SER A 19 -4.66 26.24 -7.92
CA SER A 19 -5.72 27.17 -8.35
C SER A 19 -5.22 28.25 -9.32
N LYS A 20 -3.91 28.51 -9.35
CA LYS A 20 -3.31 29.28 -10.47
C LYS A 20 -3.35 28.54 -11.80
N PHE A 21 -3.53 27.23 -11.78
CA PHE A 21 -3.99 26.41 -12.89
C PHE A 21 -5.42 25.99 -12.54
N ASP A 22 -6.39 26.64 -13.11
CA ASP A 22 -7.81 26.35 -12.93
C ASP A 22 -8.11 24.89 -13.34
N LEU A 23 -7.88 23.96 -12.39
CA LEU A 23 -8.01 22.51 -12.58
C LEU A 23 -9.46 22.06 -12.60
N THR A 24 -10.39 22.96 -12.27
CA THR A 24 -11.82 22.68 -12.23
C THR A 24 -12.44 22.64 -13.64
N ASP A 25 -11.81 23.30 -14.62
CA ASP A 25 -12.28 23.24 -16.00
C ASP A 25 -11.52 22.18 -16.80
N PRO A 26 -12.19 21.15 -17.32
CA PRO A 26 -11.57 20.11 -18.14
C PRO A 26 -11.22 20.64 -19.53
N PHE A 27 -10.23 21.53 -19.61
CA PHE A 27 -9.73 22.04 -20.87
C PHE A 27 -9.16 20.89 -21.70
N ARG A 28 -9.66 20.74 -22.95
CA ARG A 28 -9.31 19.67 -23.87
C ARG A 28 -8.81 20.25 -25.18
N LEU A 29 -8.06 19.44 -25.95
CA LEU A 29 -7.64 19.85 -27.29
C LEU A 29 -8.82 20.30 -28.16
N ARG A 30 -10.01 19.75 -27.95
CA ARG A 30 -11.25 20.19 -28.61
C ARG A 30 -11.59 21.63 -28.24
N ASP A 31 -11.46 22.01 -27.00
CA ASP A 31 -11.80 23.33 -26.49
C ASP A 31 -10.77 24.34 -26.97
N PHE A 32 -9.49 23.97 -26.98
CA PHE A 32 -8.44 24.76 -27.62
C PHE A 32 -8.74 25.04 -29.11
N LYS A 33 -9.14 24.01 -29.87
CA LYS A 33 -9.52 24.16 -31.28
C LYS A 33 -10.73 25.06 -31.46
N LEU A 34 -11.72 24.97 -30.58
CA LEU A 34 -12.91 25.81 -30.61
C LEU A 34 -12.54 27.28 -30.33
N ASN A 35 -11.71 27.52 -29.33
CA ASN A 35 -11.18 28.84 -28.99
C ASN A 35 -10.40 29.45 -30.17
N ALA A 36 -9.54 28.66 -30.81
CA ALA A 36 -8.82 29.09 -32.02
C ALA A 36 -9.77 29.45 -33.16
N LYS A 37 -10.76 28.59 -33.43
CA LYS A 37 -11.78 28.81 -34.46
C LYS A 37 -12.63 30.09 -34.21
N ASN A 38 -12.87 30.38 -32.93
CA ASN A 38 -13.65 31.56 -32.52
C ASN A 38 -12.78 32.83 -32.43
N GLY A 39 -11.49 32.78 -32.82
CA GLY A 39 -10.58 33.92 -32.81
C GLY A 39 -10.21 34.45 -31.44
N LEU A 40 -10.23 33.59 -30.40
CA LEU A 40 -9.86 33.97 -29.03
C LEU A 40 -8.39 34.23 -28.87
N TYR A 41 -7.54 33.60 -29.69
CA TYR A 41 -6.09 33.81 -29.63
C TYR A 41 -5.68 34.92 -30.60
N LYS A 42 -5.18 36.01 -30.07
CA LYS A 42 -4.69 37.19 -30.84
C LYS A 42 -3.17 37.31 -30.81
N ASP A 43 -2.51 36.51 -29.99
CA ASP A 43 -1.06 36.44 -29.84
C ASP A 43 -0.62 35.01 -29.48
N LEU A 44 0.67 34.70 -29.70
CA LEU A 44 1.23 33.38 -29.44
C LEU A 44 1.33 33.06 -27.93
N GLY A 45 1.46 34.07 -27.07
CA GLY A 45 1.58 33.89 -25.64
C GLY A 45 0.29 33.37 -25.01
N SER A 46 -0.86 33.92 -25.39
CA SER A 46 -2.17 33.43 -24.92
C SER A 46 -2.44 32.00 -25.40
N ALA A 47 -2.13 31.69 -26.65
CA ALA A 47 -2.24 30.31 -27.16
C ALA A 47 -1.26 29.35 -26.49
N SER A 48 -0.01 29.76 -26.24
CA SER A 48 0.98 28.96 -25.51
C SER A 48 0.53 28.64 -24.09
N LYS A 49 -0.06 29.62 -23.37
CA LYS A 49 -0.59 29.40 -22.02
C LYS A 49 -1.65 28.29 -21.98
N ASP A 50 -2.56 28.26 -22.94
CA ASP A 50 -3.58 27.21 -23.00
C ASP A 50 -3.02 25.87 -23.50
N LEU A 51 -2.04 25.87 -24.40
CA LEU A 51 -1.36 24.66 -24.84
C LEU A 51 -0.61 23.97 -23.67
N ARG A 52 0.01 24.75 -22.77
CA ARG A 52 0.68 24.21 -21.56
C ARG A 52 -0.27 23.54 -20.59
N ARG A 53 -1.57 23.85 -20.63
CA ARG A 53 -2.61 23.12 -19.88
C ARG A 53 -2.86 21.71 -20.42
N LEU A 54 -2.50 21.48 -21.71
CA LEU A 54 -2.76 20.22 -22.41
C LEU A 54 -1.50 19.38 -22.55
N PHE A 55 -0.38 20.01 -22.81
CA PHE A 55 0.86 19.32 -23.16
C PHE A 55 2.03 19.77 -22.29
N ARG A 56 2.93 18.85 -22.04
CA ARG A 56 4.27 19.06 -21.49
C ARG A 56 5.26 18.28 -22.32
N TYR A 57 6.53 18.63 -22.23
CA TYR A 57 7.60 18.10 -23.06
C TYR A 57 8.82 17.78 -22.18
N GLN A 58 9.42 16.60 -22.36
CA GLN A 58 10.65 16.19 -21.68
C GLN A 58 11.73 16.03 -22.75
N GLU A 59 12.76 16.88 -22.67
CA GLU A 59 13.81 16.94 -23.68
C GLU A 59 14.74 15.72 -23.62
N GLU A 60 15.10 15.25 -22.41
CA GLU A 60 16.09 14.19 -22.22
C GLU A 60 15.58 12.77 -22.46
N ALA A 61 14.28 12.57 -22.50
CA ALA A 61 13.67 11.24 -22.67
C ALA A 61 13.00 11.09 -24.04
N GLU A 62 13.79 10.92 -25.12
CA GLU A 62 13.33 10.57 -26.47
C GLU A 62 12.19 11.44 -27.00
N GLU A 63 12.25 12.76 -26.76
CA GLU A 63 11.28 13.74 -27.25
C GLU A 63 9.81 13.41 -26.89
N ASN A 64 9.54 12.98 -25.67
CA ASN A 64 8.21 12.61 -25.24
C ASN A 64 7.32 13.83 -24.96
N PHE A 65 6.24 13.95 -25.71
CA PHE A 65 5.12 14.78 -25.33
C PHE A 65 4.23 14.04 -24.33
N VAL A 66 3.85 14.75 -23.27
CA VAL A 66 2.88 14.26 -22.29
C VAL A 66 1.58 15.05 -22.45
N GLU A 67 0.50 14.38 -22.86
CA GLU A 67 -0.84 14.96 -22.90
C GLU A 67 -1.51 14.79 -21.53
N LYS A 68 -1.91 15.91 -20.94
CA LYS A 68 -2.68 15.95 -19.70
C LYS A 68 -4.18 15.84 -20.04
N TYR A 69 -4.87 14.94 -19.36
CA TYR A 69 -6.31 14.78 -19.53
C TYR A 69 -7.01 14.46 -18.22
N LYS A 70 -8.29 14.79 -18.12
CA LYS A 70 -9.11 14.42 -16.97
C LYS A 70 -9.78 13.06 -17.24
N ASP A 71 -9.53 12.11 -16.35
CA ASP A 71 -10.22 10.81 -16.37
C ASP A 71 -11.72 11.02 -16.18
N ARG A 72 -12.53 10.46 -17.06
CA ARG A 72 -13.99 10.67 -17.06
C ARG A 72 -14.70 10.00 -15.90
N THR A 73 -14.13 8.91 -15.40
CA THR A 73 -14.74 8.09 -14.35
C THR A 73 -14.42 8.65 -12.98
N THR A 74 -13.14 8.99 -12.74
CA THR A 74 -12.66 9.41 -11.44
C THR A 74 -12.59 10.93 -11.27
N GLY A 75 -12.59 11.67 -12.38
CA GLY A 75 -12.39 13.12 -12.37
C GLY A 75 -10.96 13.56 -12.11
N VAL A 76 -10.02 12.64 -11.91
CA VAL A 76 -8.61 12.92 -11.60
C VAL A 76 -7.84 13.21 -12.88
N MET A 77 -6.85 14.10 -12.79
CA MET A 77 -5.95 14.38 -13.89
C MET A 77 -4.98 13.20 -14.11
N ARG A 78 -4.75 12.90 -15.38
CA ARG A 78 -3.85 11.84 -15.85
C ARG A 78 -2.90 12.37 -16.90
N PHE A 79 -1.77 11.71 -17.04
CA PHE A 79 -0.81 11.95 -18.10
C PHE A 79 -0.78 10.78 -19.06
N LYS A 80 -0.59 11.07 -20.33
CA LYS A 80 -0.44 10.07 -21.37
C LYS A 80 0.69 10.48 -22.29
N ASN A 81 1.66 9.62 -22.47
CA ASN A 81 2.69 9.81 -23.50
C ASN A 81 2.05 9.80 -24.87
N VAL A 82 2.38 10.79 -25.66
CA VAL A 82 1.93 10.93 -27.05
C VAL A 82 3.12 11.17 -27.95
N ASP A 83 3.07 10.59 -29.13
CA ASP A 83 4.10 10.72 -30.14
C ASP A 83 4.31 12.18 -30.53
N TYR A 84 5.58 12.63 -30.50
CA TYR A 84 5.99 14.00 -30.77
C TYR A 84 5.58 14.44 -32.18
N ASP A 85 6.00 13.71 -33.20
CA ASP A 85 5.72 14.06 -34.60
C ASP A 85 4.24 14.11 -34.91
N LYS A 86 3.49 13.18 -34.35
CA LYS A 86 2.04 13.13 -34.51
C LYS A 86 1.36 14.31 -33.81
N THR A 87 1.88 14.73 -32.67
CA THR A 87 1.38 15.89 -31.94
C THR A 87 1.75 17.19 -32.65
N VAL A 88 2.99 17.35 -33.09
CA VAL A 88 3.42 18.50 -33.91
C VAL A 88 2.58 18.63 -35.19
N ARG A 89 2.35 17.52 -35.92
CA ARG A 89 1.45 17.51 -37.09
C ARG A 89 0.05 17.97 -36.76
N LYS A 90 -0.49 17.62 -35.59
CA LYS A 90 -1.81 18.10 -35.15
C LYS A 90 -1.79 19.60 -34.84
N LEU A 91 -0.76 20.10 -34.16
CA LEU A 91 -0.63 21.53 -33.80
C LEU A 91 -0.47 22.39 -35.04
N LYS A 92 0.32 21.98 -36.03
CA LYS A 92 0.48 22.68 -37.33
C LYS A 92 -0.84 22.87 -38.10
N ARG A 93 -1.85 22.02 -37.87
CA ARG A 93 -3.16 22.09 -38.50
C ARG A 93 -4.15 23.03 -37.79
N ILE A 94 -3.82 23.54 -36.61
CA ILE A 94 -4.70 24.41 -35.84
C ILE A 94 -4.28 25.85 -36.11
N HIS A 95 -5.04 26.55 -36.98
CA HIS A 95 -4.83 27.97 -37.25
C HIS A 95 -5.22 28.80 -36.02
N LEU A 96 -4.43 29.84 -35.69
CA LEU A 96 -4.68 30.73 -34.56
C LEU A 96 -5.14 32.10 -35.03
N PHE A 97 -4.31 32.81 -35.77
CA PHE A 97 -4.57 34.15 -36.28
C PHE A 97 -3.66 34.50 -37.46
N ASP A 98 -4.02 35.56 -38.16
CA ASP A 98 -3.24 36.16 -39.25
C ASP A 98 -2.70 37.51 -38.79
N GLU A 99 -1.41 37.78 -39.07
CA GLU A 99 -0.76 39.07 -38.84
C GLU A 99 -0.41 39.71 -40.20
N LYS A 100 -0.81 40.97 -40.38
CA LYS A 100 -0.43 41.75 -41.55
C LYS A 100 0.82 42.54 -41.24
N ILE A 101 1.89 42.26 -41.95
CA ILE A 101 3.16 43.00 -41.84
C ILE A 101 3.31 43.88 -43.08
N GLU A 102 3.47 45.20 -42.87
CA GLU A 102 3.85 46.12 -43.92
C GLU A 102 5.31 45.89 -44.30
N SER A 103 5.56 45.68 -45.59
CA SER A 103 6.88 45.48 -46.16
C SER A 103 7.08 46.41 -47.34
N ILE A 104 8.33 46.75 -47.65
CA ILE A 104 8.75 47.58 -48.75
C ILE A 104 8.17 47.08 -50.12
N ASN A 105 7.87 45.78 -50.20
CA ASN A 105 7.34 45.14 -51.40
C ASN A 105 5.82 44.85 -51.32
N GLY A 106 5.09 45.48 -50.38
CA GLY A 106 3.65 45.29 -50.18
C GLY A 106 3.32 44.56 -48.87
N ASN A 107 2.05 44.53 -48.52
CA ASN A 107 1.59 43.88 -47.29
C ASN A 107 1.73 42.34 -47.36
N LYS A 108 2.48 41.76 -46.41
CA LYS A 108 2.60 40.31 -46.26
C LYS A 108 1.69 39.85 -45.13
N ILE A 109 0.95 38.75 -45.35
CA ILE A 109 0.15 38.09 -44.32
C ILE A 109 0.93 36.90 -43.81
N ILE A 110 1.22 36.88 -42.52
CA ILE A 110 1.80 35.72 -41.81
C ILE A 110 0.67 35.00 -41.11
N LYS A 111 0.58 33.68 -41.34
CA LYS A 111 -0.41 32.80 -40.69
C LYS A 111 0.23 32.05 -39.55
N TYR A 112 -0.25 32.27 -38.35
CA TYR A 112 0.21 31.59 -37.17
C TYR A 112 -0.67 30.40 -36.82
N ASN A 113 -0.05 29.30 -36.45
CA ASN A 113 -0.71 28.08 -36.01
C ASN A 113 -0.28 27.70 -34.56
N ALA A 114 -0.92 26.68 -33.99
CA ALA A 114 -0.61 26.27 -32.59
C ALA A 114 0.81 25.79 -32.42
N TYR A 115 1.47 25.25 -33.45
CA TYR A 115 2.88 24.87 -33.37
C TYR A 115 3.80 26.09 -33.20
N ASN A 116 3.48 27.21 -33.85
CA ASN A 116 4.26 28.43 -33.65
C ASN A 116 4.18 28.96 -32.21
N ALA A 117 3.07 28.75 -31.51
CA ALA A 117 2.94 29.08 -30.10
C ALA A 117 3.74 28.11 -29.20
N PHE A 118 3.80 26.85 -29.57
CA PHE A 118 4.66 25.86 -28.89
C PHE A 118 6.15 26.22 -29.13
N GLU A 119 6.59 26.30 -30.36
CA GLU A 119 7.97 26.54 -30.77
C GLU A 119 8.55 27.83 -30.14
N LYS A 120 7.78 28.93 -30.11
CA LYS A 120 8.22 30.22 -29.55
C LYS A 120 8.44 30.20 -28.05
N TYR A 121 7.72 29.33 -27.32
CA TYR A 121 7.75 29.24 -25.86
C TYR A 121 8.10 27.82 -25.40
N GLU A 122 8.87 27.09 -26.19
CA GLU A 122 9.21 25.69 -25.99
C GLU A 122 9.81 25.42 -24.60
N ASP A 123 10.73 26.29 -24.15
CA ASP A 123 11.33 26.27 -22.81
C ASP A 123 10.33 26.27 -21.66
N GLN A 124 9.14 26.79 -21.86
CA GLN A 124 8.09 26.82 -20.85
C GLN A 124 7.23 25.52 -20.81
N PHE A 125 7.44 24.63 -21.77
CA PHE A 125 6.77 23.32 -21.81
C PHE A 125 7.58 22.23 -21.08
N TYR A 126 8.84 22.45 -20.80
CA TYR A 126 9.69 21.45 -20.15
C TYR A 126 9.21 21.09 -18.76
N PHE A 127 9.44 19.83 -18.40
CA PHE A 127 9.36 19.31 -17.05
C PHE A 127 10.58 18.41 -16.79
N ASP A 128 10.98 18.29 -15.52
CA ASP A 128 12.15 17.48 -15.16
C ASP A 128 11.75 15.99 -15.07
N GLU A 129 10.87 15.64 -14.15
CA GLU A 129 10.48 14.25 -13.92
C GLU A 129 8.96 14.12 -13.67
N ILE A 130 8.48 12.89 -13.67
CA ILE A 130 7.08 12.57 -13.33
C ILE A 130 7.09 11.74 -12.04
N HIS A 131 6.53 12.29 -10.98
CA HIS A 131 6.39 11.65 -9.70
C HIS A 131 4.92 11.47 -9.30
N PHE A 132 4.67 10.60 -8.32
CA PHE A 132 3.33 10.58 -7.73
C PHE A 132 3.03 11.91 -7.04
N ASN A 133 3.95 12.39 -6.21
CA ASN A 133 3.91 13.70 -5.57
C ASN A 133 5.32 14.28 -5.47
N SER A 134 5.48 15.58 -5.69
CA SER A 134 6.78 16.26 -5.63
C SER A 134 6.61 17.71 -5.24
N ASP A 135 7.56 18.23 -4.47
CA ASP A 135 7.66 19.66 -4.12
C ASP A 135 8.41 20.48 -5.17
N ASN A 136 9.10 19.82 -6.13
CA ASN A 136 9.76 20.51 -7.24
C ASN A 136 8.71 21.06 -8.22
N PRO A 137 8.63 22.40 -8.43
CA PRO A 137 7.61 23.00 -9.30
C PRO A 137 7.79 22.67 -10.79
N LYS A 138 8.93 22.11 -11.17
CA LYS A 138 9.20 21.67 -12.54
C LYS A 138 8.73 20.24 -12.80
N ASP A 139 8.46 19.44 -11.77
CA ASP A 139 7.97 18.08 -11.95
C ASP A 139 6.50 18.06 -12.33
N LEU A 140 6.12 17.01 -13.03
CA LEU A 140 4.73 16.64 -13.19
C LEU A 140 4.32 15.65 -12.10
N THR A 141 3.20 15.92 -11.44
CA THR A 141 2.70 15.07 -10.36
C THR A 141 1.37 14.42 -10.70
N TYR A 142 1.24 13.13 -10.39
CA TYR A 142 -0.04 12.43 -10.51
C TYR A 142 -1.03 12.84 -9.42
N PHE A 143 -0.53 13.17 -8.23
CA PHE A 143 -1.37 13.67 -7.15
C PHE A 143 -1.71 15.16 -7.41
N THR A 144 -2.98 15.44 -7.56
CA THR A 144 -3.51 16.79 -7.84
C THR A 144 -4.48 17.25 -6.76
N GLY A 145 -4.36 16.67 -5.56
CA GLY A 145 -5.26 16.98 -4.44
C GLY A 145 -6.45 16.00 -4.38
N PHE A 146 -7.21 16.12 -3.32
CA PHE A 146 -8.42 15.34 -3.10
C PHE A 146 -9.63 15.99 -3.76
N LYS A 147 -10.64 15.19 -4.04
CA LYS A 147 -11.89 15.65 -4.65
C LYS A 147 -12.72 16.54 -3.74
N TYR A 148 -12.58 16.36 -2.42
CA TYR A 148 -13.45 16.93 -1.40
C TYR A 148 -12.83 18.19 -0.81
N LYS A 149 -13.69 19.04 -0.21
CA LYS A 149 -13.29 20.30 0.39
C LYS A 149 -12.68 20.09 1.78
N ILE A 150 -11.73 20.93 2.12
CA ILE A 150 -11.16 20.97 3.47
C ILE A 150 -11.94 22.00 4.29
N LEU A 151 -12.50 21.53 5.40
CA LEU A 151 -13.32 22.35 6.31
C LEU A 151 -12.49 22.82 7.51
N GLN A 152 -12.69 24.06 7.93
CA GLN A 152 -12.08 24.57 9.16
C GLN A 152 -12.74 23.96 10.41
N GLU A 153 -14.04 23.83 10.39
CA GLU A 153 -14.83 23.20 11.45
C GLU A 153 -15.42 21.88 10.93
N ILE A 154 -15.35 20.84 11.75
CA ILE A 154 -15.81 19.50 11.39
C ILE A 154 -17.15 19.26 12.10
N ASN A 155 -18.16 18.87 11.36
CA ASN A 155 -19.37 18.32 11.92
C ASN A 155 -19.18 16.82 12.18
N HIS A 156 -18.89 16.47 13.43
CA HIS A 156 -18.64 15.08 13.85
C HIS A 156 -19.87 14.20 13.72
N GLU A 157 -21.08 14.73 13.89
CA GLU A 157 -22.32 13.95 13.79
C GLU A 157 -22.48 13.30 12.41
N VAL A 158 -22.03 14.01 11.37
CA VAL A 158 -22.11 13.53 9.98
C VAL A 158 -21.26 12.28 9.75
N ILE A 159 -20.11 12.16 10.42
CA ILE A 159 -19.15 11.06 10.25
C ILE A 159 -19.19 10.02 11.37
N ASP A 160 -20.01 10.25 12.42
CA ASP A 160 -20.04 9.44 13.64
C ASP A 160 -20.28 7.96 13.37
N ASN A 161 -21.25 7.62 12.52
CA ASN A 161 -21.54 6.22 12.18
C ASN A 161 -20.36 5.51 11.51
N TYR A 162 -19.59 6.23 10.70
CA TYR A 162 -18.38 5.65 10.10
C TYR A 162 -17.27 5.44 11.13
N LEU A 163 -17.08 6.40 12.03
CA LEU A 163 -16.13 6.27 13.12
C LEU A 163 -16.54 5.15 14.10
N LYS A 164 -17.82 4.97 14.36
CA LYS A 164 -18.35 3.82 15.11
C LYS A 164 -18.10 2.50 14.40
N LEU A 165 -18.30 2.46 13.08
CA LEU A 165 -17.94 1.25 12.32
C LEU A 165 -16.47 0.90 12.49
N ILE A 166 -15.56 1.88 12.48
CA ILE A 166 -14.13 1.63 12.69
C ILE A 166 -13.89 1.16 14.13
N SER A 167 -14.37 1.89 15.14
CA SER A 167 -14.03 1.63 16.54
C SER A 167 -14.68 0.37 17.12
N GLU A 168 -15.92 0.07 16.77
CA GLU A 168 -16.69 -1.01 17.39
C GLU A 168 -16.82 -2.24 16.47
N GLY A 169 -16.75 -2.02 15.16
CA GLY A 169 -16.86 -3.08 14.15
C GLY A 169 -15.49 -3.58 13.68
N ILE A 170 -14.72 -2.71 13.05
CA ILE A 170 -13.46 -3.10 12.38
C ILE A 170 -12.35 -3.38 13.39
N SER A 171 -12.16 -2.50 14.39
CA SER A 171 -11.13 -2.69 15.42
C SER A 171 -11.49 -3.71 16.49
N GLY A 172 -12.68 -4.32 16.42
CA GLY A 172 -13.13 -5.27 17.43
C GLY A 172 -13.42 -4.65 18.79
N ASN A 173 -13.65 -3.34 18.86
CA ASN A 173 -13.80 -2.54 20.09
C ASN A 173 -12.50 -2.39 20.90
N ASP A 174 -11.35 -2.64 20.28
CA ASP A 174 -10.04 -2.40 20.85
C ASP A 174 -9.61 -0.94 20.55
N SER A 175 -9.40 -0.16 21.60
CA SER A 175 -9.06 1.27 21.48
C SER A 175 -7.67 1.50 20.88
N ILE A 176 -6.71 0.61 21.13
CA ILE A 176 -5.34 0.71 20.59
C ILE A 176 -5.36 0.40 19.09
N VAL A 177 -6.08 -0.65 18.69
CA VAL A 177 -6.27 -1.00 17.28
C VAL A 177 -7.03 0.10 16.55
N ASN A 178 -8.06 0.69 17.17
CA ASN A 178 -8.81 1.82 16.60
C ASN A 178 -7.91 3.03 16.37
N ASP A 179 -7.13 3.45 17.37
CA ASP A 179 -6.20 4.59 17.24
C ASP A 179 -5.19 4.33 16.11
N TYR A 180 -4.67 3.12 16.03
CA TYR A 180 -3.75 2.74 14.97
C TYR A 180 -4.39 2.82 13.57
N ILE A 181 -5.60 2.28 13.38
CA ILE A 181 -6.32 2.34 12.10
C ILE A 181 -6.55 3.80 11.68
N ILE A 182 -7.03 4.63 12.60
CA ILE A 182 -7.29 6.07 12.35
C ILE A 182 -6.00 6.78 11.91
N LYS A 183 -4.89 6.58 12.63
CA LYS A 183 -3.60 7.18 12.30
C LYS A 183 -2.99 6.62 11.00
N TRP A 184 -3.19 5.31 10.75
CA TRP A 184 -2.74 4.68 9.52
C TRP A 184 -3.43 5.28 8.28
N ILE A 185 -4.74 5.53 8.34
CA ILE A 185 -5.51 6.21 7.29
C ILE A 185 -5.08 7.68 7.18
N ALA A 186 -4.97 8.36 8.32
CA ALA A 186 -4.57 9.77 8.36
C ALA A 186 -3.18 9.98 7.74
N ASN A 187 -2.23 9.05 7.95
CA ASN A 187 -0.89 9.13 7.37
C ASN A 187 -0.91 9.06 5.83
N ILE A 188 -1.76 8.21 5.25
CA ILE A 188 -1.94 8.14 3.79
C ILE A 188 -2.48 9.47 3.24
N ILE A 189 -3.41 10.11 3.98
CA ILE A 189 -4.09 11.33 3.54
C ILE A 189 -3.20 12.56 3.74
N GLN A 190 -2.47 12.63 4.85
CA GLN A 190 -1.61 13.79 5.16
C GLN A 190 -0.29 13.75 4.39
N ASN A 191 0.19 12.56 4.01
CA ASN A 191 1.46 12.36 3.31
C ASN A 191 1.25 11.61 1.97
N PRO A 192 0.59 12.22 0.97
CA PRO A 192 0.34 11.58 -0.32
C PRO A 192 1.66 11.19 -1.00
N GLY A 193 1.77 9.93 -1.39
CA GLY A 193 3.00 9.39 -2.00
C GLY A 193 3.92 8.66 -1.02
N ILE A 194 3.68 8.78 0.29
CA ILE A 194 4.46 8.05 1.31
C ILE A 194 3.69 6.81 1.76
N LYS A 195 4.39 5.67 1.79
CA LYS A 195 3.82 4.39 2.23
C LYS A 195 3.93 4.22 3.74
N ASN A 196 2.96 3.53 4.32
CA ASN A 196 3.04 3.03 5.68
C ASN A 196 3.96 1.81 5.80
N GLU A 197 4.23 1.11 4.70
CA GLU A 197 4.98 -0.16 4.62
C GLU A 197 4.41 -1.27 5.51
N VAL A 198 3.17 -1.10 5.95
CA VAL A 198 2.37 -2.06 6.71
C VAL A 198 0.99 -2.14 6.07
N ALA A 199 0.58 -3.34 5.72
CA ALA A 199 -0.74 -3.64 5.23
C ALA A 199 -1.69 -3.97 6.40
N LEU A 200 -2.94 -3.50 6.32
CA LEU A 200 -4.01 -3.94 7.22
C LEU A 200 -4.61 -5.24 6.67
N VAL A 201 -4.65 -6.28 7.47
CA VAL A 201 -5.35 -7.54 7.16
C VAL A 201 -6.56 -7.62 8.04
N ILE A 202 -7.74 -7.43 7.44
CA ILE A 202 -9.01 -7.38 8.16
C ILE A 202 -9.76 -8.70 7.93
N ASN A 203 -9.77 -9.57 8.93
CA ASN A 203 -10.48 -10.82 8.88
C ASN A 203 -11.75 -10.79 9.74
N GLY A 204 -12.69 -11.67 9.42
CA GLY A 204 -13.93 -11.83 10.17
C GLY A 204 -15.11 -12.24 9.31
N ASN A 205 -16.22 -12.52 9.95
CA ASN A 205 -17.41 -13.05 9.31
C ASN A 205 -17.96 -12.16 8.18
N SER A 206 -18.71 -12.75 7.26
CA SER A 206 -19.47 -11.97 6.28
C SER A 206 -20.51 -11.07 7.00
N GLY A 207 -20.72 -9.86 6.50
CA GLY A 207 -21.70 -8.92 7.06
C GLY A 207 -21.22 -8.08 8.25
N THR A 208 -19.94 -8.13 8.62
CA THR A 208 -19.36 -7.31 9.71
C THR A 208 -18.98 -5.89 9.30
N GLY A 209 -19.19 -5.49 8.04
CA GLY A 209 -18.95 -4.14 7.56
C GLY A 209 -17.62 -3.89 6.88
N LYS A 210 -16.77 -4.91 6.65
CA LYS A 210 -15.47 -4.78 5.97
C LYS A 210 -15.59 -4.03 4.63
N THR A 211 -16.49 -4.46 3.77
CA THR A 211 -16.71 -3.83 2.46
C THR A 211 -17.20 -2.40 2.59
N THR A 212 -18.14 -2.11 3.51
CA THR A 212 -18.64 -0.74 3.76
C THR A 212 -17.51 0.18 4.22
N PHE A 213 -16.66 -0.29 5.13
CA PHE A 213 -15.48 0.45 5.60
C PHE A 213 -14.55 0.79 4.44
N THR A 214 -14.18 -0.21 3.63
CA THR A 214 -13.22 -0.02 2.53
C THR A 214 -13.80 0.77 1.36
N ASP A 215 -15.09 0.64 1.05
CA ASP A 215 -15.75 1.40 -0.01
C ASP A 215 -15.80 2.89 0.32
N ILE A 216 -16.14 3.26 1.56
CA ILE A 216 -16.13 4.65 2.00
C ILE A 216 -14.72 5.23 1.91
N LEU A 217 -13.70 4.49 2.35
CA LEU A 217 -12.31 4.91 2.25
C LEU A 217 -11.84 5.04 0.79
N CYS A 218 -12.21 4.09 -0.07
CA CYS A 218 -11.91 4.16 -1.51
C CYS A 218 -12.59 5.36 -2.18
N ASN A 219 -13.82 5.71 -1.78
CA ASN A 219 -14.52 6.88 -2.27
C ASN A 219 -13.87 8.18 -1.79
N LEU A 220 -13.41 8.23 -0.53
CA LEU A 220 -12.64 9.35 0.01
C LEU A 220 -11.37 9.61 -0.84
N LEU A 221 -10.68 8.54 -1.22
CA LEU A 221 -9.47 8.56 -2.06
C LEU A 221 -9.80 8.40 -3.56
N THR A 222 -10.94 8.94 -4.02
CA THR A 222 -11.39 8.82 -5.42
C THR A 222 -10.26 9.13 -6.41
N GLY A 223 -9.96 8.18 -7.30
CA GLY A 223 -8.91 8.27 -8.32
C GLY A 223 -7.53 7.74 -7.85
N TYR A 224 -7.28 7.72 -6.55
CA TYR A 224 -6.03 7.24 -5.94
C TYR A 224 -6.20 5.91 -5.22
N SER A 225 -7.37 5.30 -5.29
CA SER A 225 -7.66 3.99 -4.72
C SER A 225 -8.16 3.01 -5.79
N LYS A 226 -8.08 1.72 -5.48
CA LYS A 226 -8.64 0.65 -6.32
C LYS A 226 -8.98 -0.57 -5.49
N THR A 227 -10.19 -1.11 -5.70
CA THR A 227 -10.59 -2.42 -5.16
C THR A 227 -10.33 -3.50 -6.22
N ILE A 228 -9.75 -4.61 -5.80
CA ILE A 228 -9.47 -5.79 -6.63
C ILE A 228 -10.00 -7.05 -5.96
N GLN A 229 -10.23 -8.10 -6.76
CA GLN A 229 -10.56 -9.43 -6.27
C GLN A 229 -9.29 -10.28 -6.30
N GLY A 230 -8.90 -10.80 -5.13
CA GLY A 230 -7.71 -11.61 -4.94
C GLY A 230 -6.40 -10.86 -5.16
N VAL A 231 -5.30 -11.47 -4.76
CA VAL A 231 -3.94 -10.86 -4.83
C VAL A 231 -3.23 -11.13 -6.15
N LYS A 232 -3.69 -12.05 -6.97
CA LYS A 232 -3.07 -12.42 -8.27
C LYS A 232 -2.89 -11.23 -9.23
N ARG A 233 -3.72 -10.19 -9.09
CA ARG A 233 -3.55 -8.93 -9.86
C ARG A 233 -2.39 -8.06 -9.38
N LEU A 234 -1.89 -8.28 -8.17
CA LEU A 234 -0.72 -7.58 -7.63
C LEU A 234 0.57 -8.33 -7.94
N THR A 235 0.53 -9.66 -7.87
CA THR A 235 1.70 -10.55 -7.97
C THR A 235 1.90 -11.12 -9.36
N GLY A 236 0.88 -11.04 -10.23
CA GLY A 236 0.90 -11.57 -11.60
C GLY A 236 1.65 -10.68 -12.61
N GLU A 237 1.72 -11.15 -13.84
CA GLU A 237 2.44 -10.50 -14.95
C GLU A 237 1.87 -9.13 -15.32
N TYR A 238 0.52 -8.96 -15.30
CA TYR A 238 -0.16 -7.70 -15.61
C TYR A 238 -0.58 -6.98 -14.33
N ASN A 239 0.38 -6.33 -13.71
CA ASN A 239 0.28 -5.77 -12.36
C ASN A 239 0.19 -4.24 -12.31
N SER A 240 -0.06 -3.59 -13.44
CA SER A 240 -0.18 -2.11 -13.52
C SER A 240 -1.34 -1.52 -12.69
N VAL A 241 -2.08 -2.36 -11.98
CA VAL A 241 -3.18 -1.92 -11.10
C VAL A 241 -2.74 -1.01 -9.96
N ILE A 242 -1.47 -1.12 -9.55
CA ILE A 242 -0.88 -0.29 -8.47
C ILE A 242 -0.45 1.10 -8.95
N GLU A 243 -0.32 1.29 -10.27
CA GLU A 243 0.20 2.53 -10.84
C GLU A 243 -0.64 3.73 -10.39
N ASN A 244 0.03 4.71 -9.77
CA ASN A 244 -0.60 5.94 -9.28
C ASN A 244 -1.74 5.71 -8.28
N LYS A 245 -1.61 4.71 -7.41
CA LYS A 245 -2.56 4.42 -6.34
C LYS A 245 -1.91 4.58 -4.97
N MET A 246 -2.61 5.30 -4.08
CA MET A 246 -2.25 5.43 -2.67
C MET A 246 -2.80 4.26 -1.84
N LEU A 247 -3.92 3.67 -2.29
CA LEU A 247 -4.59 2.59 -1.60
C LEU A 247 -5.10 1.52 -2.57
N ILE A 248 -4.75 0.27 -2.29
CA ILE A 248 -5.34 -0.91 -2.90
C ILE A 248 -6.08 -1.71 -1.83
N VAL A 249 -7.33 -2.01 -2.10
CA VAL A 249 -8.13 -2.95 -1.30
C VAL A 249 -8.25 -4.25 -2.07
N ALA A 250 -7.75 -5.34 -1.51
CA ALA A 250 -7.94 -6.68 -2.08
C ALA A 250 -8.96 -7.45 -1.23
N ASN A 251 -10.09 -7.76 -1.86
CA ASN A 251 -11.10 -8.62 -1.27
C ASN A 251 -10.75 -10.09 -1.55
N GLU A 252 -11.16 -10.96 -0.63
CA GLU A 252 -10.95 -12.41 -0.74
C GLU A 252 -9.47 -12.78 -0.88
N LEU A 253 -8.74 -12.59 0.22
CA LEU A 253 -7.40 -13.10 0.34
C LEU A 253 -7.47 -14.63 0.39
N ASP A 254 -7.51 -15.25 -0.77
CA ASP A 254 -7.46 -16.70 -0.94
C ASP A 254 -6.10 -17.06 -1.56
N ILE A 255 -5.19 -17.52 -0.71
CA ILE A 255 -3.84 -17.94 -1.12
C ILE A 255 -3.70 -19.47 -0.87
N ALA A 256 -4.68 -20.24 -1.29
CA ALA A 256 -4.72 -21.67 -1.05
C ALA A 256 -4.01 -22.53 -2.11
N ASP A 257 -3.21 -21.95 -3.00
CA ASP A 257 -2.60 -22.65 -4.15
C ASP A 257 -1.13 -23.04 -3.95
N SER A 258 -0.67 -23.98 -4.77
CA SER A 258 0.70 -24.49 -4.86
C SER A 258 1.81 -23.44 -5.07
N ASN A 259 1.45 -22.18 -5.31
CA ASN A 259 2.36 -21.03 -5.48
C ASN A 259 2.36 -20.08 -4.28
N PHE A 260 1.83 -20.50 -3.15
CA PHE A 260 1.63 -19.70 -1.94
C PHE A 260 2.87 -18.89 -1.52
N GLU A 261 4.02 -19.55 -1.36
CA GLU A 261 5.26 -18.87 -0.93
C GLU A 261 5.71 -17.80 -1.91
N ARG A 262 5.59 -18.06 -3.21
CA ARG A 262 5.95 -17.10 -4.25
C ARG A 262 5.07 -15.87 -4.21
N GLU A 263 3.76 -16.05 -4.05
CA GLU A 263 2.80 -14.96 -3.97
C GLU A 263 3.00 -14.13 -2.68
N MET A 264 3.24 -14.79 -1.55
CA MET A 264 3.54 -14.12 -0.28
C MET A 264 4.83 -13.31 -0.35
N ASN A 265 5.89 -13.85 -0.95
CA ASN A 265 7.14 -13.12 -1.12
C ASN A 265 6.97 -11.91 -2.06
N ALA A 266 6.21 -12.05 -3.13
CA ALA A 266 5.86 -10.95 -4.02
C ALA A 266 5.04 -9.87 -3.30
N LEU A 267 4.07 -10.23 -2.44
CA LEU A 267 3.32 -9.29 -1.62
C LEU A 267 4.21 -8.55 -0.63
N LYS A 268 5.14 -9.26 0.03
CA LYS A 268 6.11 -8.64 0.94
C LYS A 268 6.93 -7.57 0.26
N ALA A 269 7.42 -7.84 -0.97
CA ALA A 269 8.15 -6.87 -1.77
C ALA A 269 7.26 -5.67 -2.14
N ILE A 270 6.05 -5.89 -2.64
CA ILE A 270 5.15 -4.79 -3.04
C ILE A 270 4.82 -3.87 -1.85
N ILE A 271 4.66 -4.41 -0.64
CA ILE A 271 4.36 -3.60 0.55
C ILE A 271 5.51 -2.68 0.90
N THR A 272 6.77 -3.12 0.73
CA THR A 272 7.96 -2.39 1.20
C THR A 272 8.74 -1.65 0.10
N ASP A 273 8.80 -2.17 -1.12
CA ASP A 273 9.67 -1.62 -2.15
C ASP A 273 9.10 -0.33 -2.75
N ASP A 274 9.94 0.69 -2.92
CA ASP A 274 9.54 2.01 -3.44
C ASP A 274 9.34 2.02 -4.95
N GLN A 275 9.87 1.03 -5.64
CA GLN A 275 9.71 0.85 -7.07
C GLN A 275 9.20 -0.54 -7.40
N LYS A 276 8.49 -0.66 -8.49
CA LYS A 276 7.99 -1.92 -9.01
C LYS A 276 8.03 -1.97 -10.52
N ASP A 277 8.43 -3.12 -11.05
CA ASP A 277 8.25 -3.40 -12.47
C ASP A 277 6.79 -3.70 -12.76
N CYS A 278 6.22 -2.87 -13.60
CA CYS A 278 4.82 -2.93 -14.02
C CYS A 278 4.73 -3.34 -15.48
N ARG A 279 3.64 -4.01 -15.84
CA ARG A 279 3.32 -4.35 -17.23
C ARG A 279 1.85 -4.13 -17.50
N LYS A 280 1.56 -3.48 -18.62
CA LYS A 280 0.22 -3.42 -19.22
C LYS A 280 0.08 -4.46 -20.34
N ILE A 281 -1.14 -4.82 -20.69
CA ILE A 281 -1.40 -5.73 -21.81
C ILE A 281 -0.89 -5.08 -23.10
N TYR A 282 -0.05 -5.81 -23.86
CA TYR A 282 0.61 -5.36 -25.09
C TYR A 282 1.66 -4.27 -24.91
N GLU A 283 2.18 -4.05 -23.70
CA GLU A 283 3.30 -3.15 -23.42
C GLU A 283 4.49 -3.93 -22.83
N ASP A 284 5.68 -3.39 -22.99
CA ASP A 284 6.88 -3.91 -22.32
C ASP A 284 6.85 -3.60 -20.82
N PHE A 285 7.76 -4.22 -20.06
CA PHE A 285 7.95 -3.89 -18.66
C PHE A 285 8.49 -2.47 -18.52
N TYR A 286 7.96 -1.75 -17.56
CA TYR A 286 8.44 -0.44 -17.16
C TYR A 286 8.45 -0.33 -15.63
N THR A 287 9.43 0.36 -15.08
CA THR A 287 9.50 0.62 -13.65
C THR A 287 8.56 1.77 -13.30
N CYS A 288 7.74 1.59 -12.28
CA CYS A 288 6.88 2.63 -11.75
C CYS A 288 7.15 2.86 -10.25
N GLU A 289 6.91 4.08 -9.81
CA GLU A 289 6.93 4.45 -8.40
C GLU A 289 5.78 3.71 -7.67
N ASN A 290 6.09 3.09 -6.55
CA ASN A 290 5.14 2.34 -5.75
C ASN A 290 4.81 3.11 -4.47
N VAL A 291 3.70 3.82 -4.48
CA VAL A 291 3.18 4.60 -3.34
C VAL A 291 1.97 3.93 -2.68
N CYS A 292 1.75 2.64 -2.98
CA CYS A 292 0.57 1.92 -2.53
C CYS A 292 0.62 1.53 -1.05
N ASN A 293 -0.48 1.75 -0.37
CA ASN A 293 -0.83 1.12 0.88
C ASN A 293 -1.88 0.03 0.62
N PHE A 294 -1.95 -0.98 1.47
CA PHE A 294 -2.78 -2.15 1.21
C PHE A 294 -3.72 -2.46 2.37
N ILE A 295 -4.98 -2.76 2.03
CA ILE A 295 -5.94 -3.40 2.92
C ILE A 295 -6.34 -4.72 2.29
N PHE A 296 -6.15 -5.80 3.01
CA PHE A 296 -6.56 -7.14 2.64
C PHE A 296 -7.77 -7.56 3.47
N CYS A 297 -8.88 -7.91 2.83
CA CYS A 297 -10.07 -8.40 3.50
C CYS A 297 -10.22 -9.90 3.30
N SER A 298 -10.55 -10.63 4.36
CA SER A 298 -10.80 -12.06 4.31
C SER A 298 -11.97 -12.46 5.19
N ASN A 299 -12.62 -13.58 4.84
CA ASN A 299 -13.59 -14.25 5.68
C ASN A 299 -12.99 -15.48 6.38
N TYR A 300 -11.74 -15.82 6.11
CA TYR A 300 -11.03 -16.96 6.70
C TYR A 300 -10.29 -16.51 7.96
N ASP A 301 -10.20 -17.38 8.97
CA ASP A 301 -9.46 -17.08 10.20
C ASP A 301 -7.93 -16.97 9.94
N ASP A 302 -7.40 -17.78 9.01
CA ASP A 302 -5.99 -17.81 8.64
C ASP A 302 -5.78 -17.33 7.19
N PRO A 303 -5.96 -16.03 6.90
CA PRO A 303 -5.93 -15.52 5.53
C PRO A 303 -4.52 -15.46 4.92
N ILE A 304 -3.49 -15.45 5.76
CA ILE A 304 -2.08 -15.36 5.35
C ILE A 304 -1.19 -16.18 6.29
N THR A 305 -0.02 -16.59 5.79
CA THR A 305 1.02 -17.16 6.63
C THR A 305 2.02 -16.09 7.01
N ILE A 306 2.19 -15.86 8.29
CA ILE A 306 3.16 -14.90 8.83
C ILE A 306 4.02 -15.57 9.89
N ASN A 307 5.26 -15.10 9.98
CA ASN A 307 6.17 -15.42 11.07
C ASN A 307 6.10 -14.34 12.16
N ASN A 308 6.56 -14.68 13.35
CA ASN A 308 6.59 -13.74 14.47
C ASN A 308 7.33 -12.42 14.14
N ASP A 309 8.39 -12.50 13.33
CA ASP A 309 9.23 -11.36 12.96
C ASP A 309 8.68 -10.55 11.77
N ASP A 310 7.56 -10.94 11.19
CA ASP A 310 6.98 -10.24 10.04
C ASP A 310 6.31 -8.93 10.49
N ARG A 311 6.93 -7.81 10.11
CA ARG A 311 6.54 -6.44 10.46
C ARG A 311 5.68 -5.74 9.41
N ARG A 312 5.16 -6.50 8.43
CA ARG A 312 4.44 -5.93 7.28
C ARG A 312 2.93 -6.05 7.39
N TYR A 313 2.42 -6.87 8.31
CA TYR A 313 1.00 -7.18 8.40
C TYR A 313 0.45 -6.88 9.79
N CYS A 314 -0.44 -5.89 9.87
CA CYS A 314 -1.27 -5.65 11.05
C CYS A 314 -2.56 -6.46 10.87
N ILE A 315 -2.72 -7.52 11.65
CA ILE A 315 -3.88 -8.42 11.57
C ILE A 315 -4.96 -7.92 12.52
N ILE A 316 -6.18 -7.79 12.02
CA ILE A 316 -7.32 -7.25 12.75
C ILE A 316 -8.50 -8.19 12.58
N LYS A 317 -9.12 -8.62 13.69
CA LYS A 317 -10.36 -9.39 13.66
C LYS A 317 -11.55 -8.47 13.93
N THR A 318 -12.52 -8.46 13.00
CA THR A 318 -13.73 -7.63 13.14
C THR A 318 -14.66 -8.20 14.18
N SER A 319 -15.40 -7.32 14.86
CA SER A 319 -16.50 -7.68 15.75
C SER A 319 -17.77 -8.03 14.95
N ASP A 320 -18.58 -8.94 15.46
CA ASP A 320 -19.92 -9.24 14.93
C ASP A 320 -20.99 -8.23 15.40
N LYS A 321 -20.62 -7.14 16.09
CA LYS A 321 -21.56 -6.18 16.72
C LYS A 321 -22.63 -5.66 15.76
N PHE A 322 -22.22 -5.26 14.55
CA PHE A 322 -23.15 -4.73 13.55
C PHE A 322 -23.66 -5.78 12.56
N LYS A 323 -23.32 -7.06 12.75
CA LYS A 323 -23.79 -8.12 11.85
C LYS A 323 -25.29 -8.26 11.89
N GLY A 324 -25.94 -8.03 10.72
CA GLY A 324 -27.40 -8.07 10.62
C GLY A 324 -28.11 -6.75 10.98
N ASP A 325 -27.39 -5.70 11.36
CA ASP A 325 -27.96 -4.37 11.60
C ASP A 325 -28.13 -3.61 10.27
N PHE A 326 -29.25 -3.91 9.60
CA PHE A 326 -29.56 -3.30 8.29
C PHE A 326 -29.77 -1.80 8.37
N ASP A 327 -30.30 -1.27 9.49
CA ASP A 327 -30.57 0.15 9.65
C ASP A 327 -29.27 0.93 9.81
N PHE A 328 -28.31 0.41 10.56
CA PHE A 328 -26.98 0.99 10.68
C PHE A 328 -26.28 1.05 9.32
N PHE A 329 -26.25 -0.05 8.57
CA PHE A 329 -25.64 -0.06 7.25
C PHE A 329 -26.39 0.75 6.20
N LYS A 330 -27.70 0.93 6.34
CA LYS A 330 -28.48 1.83 5.49
C LYS A 330 -28.01 3.27 5.64
N GLN A 331 -27.80 3.75 6.88
CA GLN A 331 -27.28 5.09 7.13
C GLN A 331 -25.89 5.31 6.50
N LEU A 332 -25.04 4.28 6.49
CA LEU A 332 -23.71 4.32 5.84
C LEU A 332 -23.76 4.21 4.31
N LYS A 333 -24.91 3.86 3.72
CA LYS A 333 -25.15 3.91 2.27
C LYS A 333 -25.78 5.20 1.81
N GLU A 334 -26.60 5.82 2.67
CA GLU A 334 -27.32 7.07 2.40
C GLU A 334 -26.58 8.25 3.05
N LEU A 335 -25.32 8.47 2.64
CA LEU A 335 -24.42 9.47 3.24
C LEU A 335 -24.89 10.91 2.92
N PRO A 336 -24.81 11.85 3.89
CA PRO A 336 -25.00 13.28 3.64
C PRO A 336 -24.04 13.83 2.58
N ASN A 337 -24.44 14.91 1.90
CA ASN A 337 -23.65 15.50 0.81
C ASN A 337 -22.27 16.00 1.26
N ASP A 338 -22.14 16.46 2.49
CA ASP A 338 -20.92 17.00 3.10
C ASP A 338 -20.13 15.94 3.90
N PHE A 339 -20.57 14.68 3.86
CA PHE A 339 -19.93 13.58 4.59
C PHE A 339 -18.41 13.47 4.28
N TYR A 340 -18.05 13.42 3.01
CA TYR A 340 -16.65 13.26 2.63
C TYR A 340 -15.81 14.51 2.86
N ASP A 341 -16.39 15.72 2.82
CA ASP A 341 -15.72 16.96 3.19
C ASP A 341 -15.34 16.95 4.68
N ASN A 342 -16.29 16.52 5.55
CA ASN A 342 -16.05 16.34 6.97
C ASN A 342 -15.05 15.21 7.27
N LEU A 343 -15.17 14.07 6.59
CA LEU A 343 -14.29 12.92 6.81
C LEU A 343 -12.84 13.21 6.36
N LEU A 344 -12.65 13.86 5.22
CA LEU A 344 -11.32 14.31 4.78
C LEU A 344 -10.70 15.27 5.80
N SER A 345 -11.48 16.26 6.23
CA SER A 345 -11.03 17.27 7.20
C SER A 345 -10.71 16.66 8.56
N TYR A 346 -11.44 15.62 8.97
CA TYR A 346 -11.16 14.85 10.19
C TYR A 346 -9.78 14.20 10.12
N PHE A 347 -9.50 13.42 9.07
CA PHE A 347 -8.21 12.74 8.93
C PHE A 347 -7.03 13.71 8.77
N LEU A 348 -7.24 14.86 8.13
CA LEU A 348 -6.21 15.90 8.01
C LEU A 348 -5.84 16.56 9.34
N LYS A 349 -6.70 16.48 10.37
CA LYS A 349 -6.45 17.07 11.70
C LYS A 349 -5.93 16.07 12.73
N ILE A 350 -5.82 14.81 12.40
CA ILE A 350 -5.24 13.79 13.30
C ILE A 350 -3.77 14.12 13.55
N ASP A 351 -3.36 14.09 14.82
CA ASP A 351 -1.96 14.30 15.20
C ASP A 351 -1.14 13.02 14.92
N LEU A 352 -0.13 13.15 14.07
CA LEU A 352 0.77 12.09 13.66
C LEU A 352 2.19 12.25 14.22
N LYS A 353 2.44 13.18 15.14
CA LYS A 353 3.77 13.57 15.60
C LYS A 353 4.65 12.38 16.00
N ASP A 354 4.09 11.42 16.74
CA ASP A 354 4.82 10.24 17.24
C ASP A 354 4.37 8.95 16.54
N PHE A 355 3.62 9.06 15.46
CA PHE A 355 3.11 7.90 14.76
C PHE A 355 4.19 7.24 13.90
N ASN A 356 4.43 5.96 14.16
CA ASN A 356 5.24 5.11 13.31
C ASN A 356 4.39 3.92 12.86
N PRO A 357 4.01 3.84 11.56
CA PRO A 357 3.15 2.78 11.09
C PRO A 357 3.74 1.37 11.27
N ARG A 358 5.07 1.23 11.39
CA ARG A 358 5.72 -0.06 11.65
C ARG A 358 5.60 -0.54 13.11
N LYS A 359 5.11 0.33 14.02
CA LYS A 359 4.79 -0.02 15.41
C LYS A 359 3.28 -0.26 15.55
N PHE A 360 2.78 -1.30 14.92
CA PHE A 360 1.38 -1.68 15.01
C PHE A 360 1.09 -2.54 16.23
N PRO A 361 -0.18 -2.57 16.72
CA PRO A 361 -0.58 -3.39 17.85
C PRO A 361 -0.45 -4.89 17.53
N ILE A 362 0.02 -5.64 18.49
CA ILE A 362 0.00 -7.12 18.44
C ILE A 362 -1.40 -7.56 18.89
N THR A 363 -2.17 -8.12 17.98
CA THR A 363 -3.56 -8.55 18.24
C THR A 363 -3.62 -10.04 18.51
N GLU A 364 -4.64 -10.47 19.26
CA GLU A 364 -4.94 -11.91 19.44
C GLU A 364 -5.08 -12.66 18.10
N ALA A 365 -5.70 -12.02 17.10
CA ALA A 365 -5.84 -12.60 15.78
C ALA A 365 -4.48 -12.88 15.12
N ARG A 366 -3.51 -11.98 15.30
CA ARG A 366 -2.13 -12.18 14.81
C ARG A 366 -1.46 -13.35 15.51
N GLU A 367 -1.59 -13.43 16.81
CA GLU A 367 -0.98 -14.51 17.63
C GLU A 367 -1.55 -15.87 17.23
N LYS A 368 -2.86 -15.98 17.05
CA LYS A 368 -3.52 -17.22 16.56
C LYS A 368 -3.01 -17.67 15.18
N ILE A 369 -2.83 -16.73 14.24
CA ILE A 369 -2.28 -17.07 12.92
C ILE A 369 -0.85 -17.58 13.05
N ILE A 370 -0.02 -16.97 13.89
CA ILE A 370 1.34 -17.44 14.13
C ILE A 370 1.34 -18.84 14.72
N GLU A 371 0.49 -19.11 15.70
CA GLU A 371 0.34 -20.43 16.32
C GLU A 371 -0.09 -21.51 15.33
N ASN A 372 -1.08 -21.22 14.49
CA ASN A 372 -1.58 -22.14 13.48
C ASN A 372 -0.53 -22.44 12.38
N ASN A 373 0.43 -21.57 12.19
CA ASN A 373 1.50 -21.71 11.19
C ASN A 373 2.81 -22.28 11.77
N LEU A 374 2.80 -22.79 12.99
CA LEU A 374 3.99 -23.39 13.59
C LEU A 374 4.44 -24.64 12.80
N THR A 375 5.72 -24.63 12.43
CA THR A 375 6.33 -25.78 11.77
C THR A 375 6.57 -26.94 12.76
N LYS A 376 6.86 -28.13 12.24
CA LYS A 376 7.29 -29.25 13.09
C LYS A 376 8.50 -28.89 13.96
N THR A 377 9.39 -28.06 13.43
CA THR A 377 10.55 -27.56 14.18
C THR A 377 10.14 -26.63 15.31
N ASP A 378 9.19 -25.73 15.05
CA ASP A 378 8.67 -24.81 16.07
C ASP A 378 7.98 -25.57 17.20
N LEU A 379 7.13 -26.56 16.87
CA LEU A 379 6.47 -27.42 17.85
C LEU A 379 7.49 -28.23 18.67
N PHE A 380 8.56 -28.73 18.01
CA PHE A 380 9.63 -29.41 18.75
C PHE A 380 10.31 -28.46 19.74
N ILE A 381 10.63 -27.23 19.31
CA ILE A 381 11.30 -26.24 20.16
C ILE A 381 10.40 -25.87 21.34
N LEU A 382 9.12 -25.58 21.10
CA LEU A 382 8.16 -25.24 22.17
C LEU A 382 8.01 -26.35 23.20
N ASN A 383 7.89 -27.60 22.75
CA ASN A 383 7.75 -28.75 23.63
C ASN A 383 9.02 -29.08 24.42
N ASN A 384 10.19 -28.58 23.98
CA ASN A 384 11.48 -28.87 24.62
C ASN A 384 12.22 -27.59 24.98
N LEU A 385 11.54 -26.48 25.21
CA LEU A 385 12.11 -25.14 25.35
C LEU A 385 13.16 -25.10 26.48
N ASP A 386 12.80 -25.59 27.67
CA ASP A 386 13.66 -25.60 28.84
C ASP A 386 14.87 -26.52 28.64
N SER A 387 14.63 -27.73 28.10
CA SER A 387 15.69 -28.69 27.79
C SER A 387 16.65 -28.17 26.71
N LEU A 388 16.17 -27.42 25.74
CA LEU A 388 17.00 -26.78 24.71
C LEU A 388 17.77 -25.59 25.25
N ASN A 389 17.25 -24.91 26.25
CA ASN A 389 17.98 -23.84 26.94
C ASN A 389 19.18 -24.39 27.77
N GLU A 390 19.03 -25.56 28.36
CA GLU A 390 20.10 -26.27 29.05
C GLU A 390 21.04 -27.00 28.07
N GLY A 391 20.56 -27.55 27.01
CA GLY A 391 21.25 -28.28 25.93
C GLY A 391 20.71 -29.69 25.73
N LEU A 392 20.12 -29.92 24.56
CA LEU A 392 19.45 -31.17 24.21
C LEU A 392 20.32 -32.05 23.29
N GLN A 393 20.39 -33.35 23.60
CA GLN A 393 21.15 -34.29 22.76
C GLN A 393 20.47 -34.59 21.43
N LEU A 394 21.27 -34.80 20.37
CA LEU A 394 20.77 -35.18 19.03
C LEU A 394 19.80 -36.38 19.04
N LYS A 395 20.03 -37.32 19.94
CA LYS A 395 19.15 -38.50 20.10
C LYS A 395 17.70 -38.11 20.36
N LYS A 396 17.45 -37.15 21.26
CA LYS A 396 16.08 -36.67 21.57
C LYS A 396 15.45 -35.92 20.43
N ILE A 397 16.22 -35.17 19.66
CA ILE A 397 15.77 -34.48 18.45
C ILE A 397 15.27 -35.52 17.43
N ILE A 398 16.01 -36.59 17.24
CA ILE A 398 15.67 -37.68 16.34
C ILE A 398 14.43 -38.46 16.83
N GLU A 399 14.35 -38.75 18.12
CA GLU A 399 13.18 -39.41 18.72
C GLU A 399 11.90 -38.63 18.46
N PHE A 400 11.93 -37.31 18.64
CA PHE A 400 10.79 -36.46 18.33
C PHE A 400 10.44 -36.49 16.84
N TYR A 401 11.43 -36.29 15.96
CA TYR A 401 11.20 -36.33 14.52
C TYR A 401 10.54 -37.65 14.11
N ASN A 402 11.03 -38.77 14.60
CA ASN A 402 10.50 -40.11 14.31
C ASN A 402 9.06 -40.29 14.80
N SER A 403 8.67 -39.64 15.90
CA SER A 403 7.29 -39.73 16.42
C SER A 403 6.27 -38.99 15.56
N THR A 404 6.71 -38.02 14.74
CA THR A 404 5.86 -37.16 13.93
C THR A 404 5.98 -37.43 12.43
N ALA A 405 6.95 -38.24 11.99
CA ALA A 405 7.25 -38.51 10.60
C ALA A 405 6.40 -39.68 10.06
N ASP A 406 6.34 -39.78 8.73
CA ASP A 406 5.68 -40.91 8.03
C ASP A 406 6.47 -42.21 8.25
N HIS A 407 5.86 -43.16 8.93
CA HIS A 407 6.47 -44.47 9.22
C HIS A 407 6.53 -45.42 8.00
N SER A 408 5.96 -45.04 6.86
CA SER A 408 6.03 -45.89 5.64
C SER A 408 7.39 -45.85 4.95
N LYS A 409 8.22 -44.88 5.30
CA LYS A 409 9.58 -44.69 4.76
C LYS A 409 10.58 -44.57 5.91
N HIS A 410 11.78 -45.10 5.72
CA HIS A 410 12.88 -44.97 6.69
C HIS A 410 14.25 -44.96 6.00
N PHE A 411 15.23 -44.36 6.66
CA PHE A 411 16.63 -44.32 6.23
C PHE A 411 17.57 -44.25 7.44
N LYS A 412 18.85 -44.49 7.22
CA LYS A 412 19.87 -44.36 8.28
C LYS A 412 20.56 -43.00 8.27
N TYR A 413 20.64 -42.36 9.44
CA TYR A 413 21.37 -41.14 9.67
C TYR A 413 22.34 -41.35 10.85
N TYR A 414 23.65 -41.44 10.58
CA TYR A 414 24.65 -41.97 11.51
C TYR A 414 24.25 -43.38 11.98
N SER A 415 24.14 -43.58 13.30
CA SER A 415 23.72 -44.84 13.93
C SER A 415 22.21 -44.90 14.18
N TYR A 416 21.43 -43.91 13.74
CA TYR A 416 20.00 -43.83 14.03
C TYR A 416 19.16 -44.22 12.81
N GLU A 417 18.05 -44.87 13.08
CA GLU A 417 16.99 -45.07 12.07
C GLU A 417 16.05 -43.89 12.11
N ILE A 418 15.78 -43.31 10.95
CA ILE A 418 14.98 -42.12 10.76
C ILE A 418 13.75 -42.49 9.92
N ASN A 419 12.56 -42.19 10.43
CA ASN A 419 11.30 -42.34 9.68
C ASN A 419 11.12 -41.16 8.70
N GLY A 420 10.35 -41.35 7.63
CA GLY A 420 10.08 -40.33 6.64
C GLY A 420 11.12 -40.22 5.53
N SER A 421 11.06 -39.14 4.78
CA SER A 421 11.99 -38.89 3.67
C SER A 421 13.31 -38.25 4.18
N LEU A 422 14.39 -38.53 3.46
CA LEU A 422 15.69 -37.90 3.75
C LEU A 422 15.64 -36.36 3.59
N GLU A 423 14.83 -35.89 2.65
CA GLU A 423 14.66 -34.46 2.34
C GLU A 423 13.99 -33.72 3.48
N ASP A 424 12.86 -34.26 3.99
CA ASP A 424 12.12 -33.68 5.13
C ASP A 424 12.98 -33.64 6.39
N PHE A 425 13.74 -34.72 6.65
CA PHE A 425 14.64 -34.74 7.82
C PHE A 425 15.80 -33.74 7.66
N LYS A 426 16.35 -33.59 6.45
CA LYS A 426 17.40 -32.58 6.22
C LYS A 426 16.88 -31.19 6.43
N SER A 427 15.66 -30.87 6.01
CA SER A 427 15.00 -29.59 6.24
C SER A 427 14.85 -29.32 7.73
N PHE A 428 14.18 -30.22 8.46
CA PHE A 428 14.01 -30.15 9.91
C PHE A 428 15.34 -29.96 10.66
N ASN A 429 16.33 -30.77 10.34
CA ASN A 429 17.65 -30.71 10.99
C ASN A 429 18.41 -29.43 10.66
N SER A 430 18.24 -28.88 9.46
CA SER A 430 18.79 -27.58 9.07
C SER A 430 18.16 -26.44 9.85
N GLU A 431 16.86 -26.47 10.03
CA GLU A 431 16.14 -25.47 10.85
C GLU A 431 16.59 -25.50 12.30
N ILE A 432 16.70 -26.69 12.92
CA ILE A 432 17.24 -26.84 14.28
C ILE A 432 18.64 -26.24 14.38
N LYS A 433 19.53 -26.55 13.43
CA LYS A 433 20.88 -25.98 13.41
C LYS A 433 20.91 -24.46 13.25
N ASN A 434 19.97 -23.91 12.51
CA ASN A 434 19.88 -22.46 12.33
C ASN A 434 19.43 -21.75 13.63
N LYS A 435 18.55 -22.39 14.40
CA LYS A 435 17.98 -21.82 15.65
C LYS A 435 18.79 -22.14 16.89
N CYS A 436 19.60 -23.22 16.88
CA CYS A 436 20.41 -23.67 18.00
C CYS A 436 21.92 -23.50 17.76
N LEU A 437 22.68 -23.42 18.83
CA LEU A 437 24.12 -23.54 18.85
C LEU A 437 24.48 -25.00 19.06
N GLU A 438 25.27 -25.60 18.17
CA GLU A 438 25.85 -26.93 18.38
C GLU A 438 27.08 -26.81 19.30
N LYS A 439 27.07 -27.52 20.40
CA LYS A 439 28.18 -27.59 21.38
C LYS A 439 28.58 -29.04 21.60
N GLN A 440 29.80 -29.25 22.05
CA GLN A 440 30.26 -30.54 22.55
C GLN A 440 30.18 -30.52 24.09
N ALA A 441 29.59 -31.56 24.65
CA ALA A 441 29.55 -31.79 26.09
C ALA A 441 30.04 -33.19 26.42
N THR A 442 30.57 -33.37 27.64
CA THR A 442 30.93 -34.69 28.10
C THR A 442 29.85 -35.17 29.06
N ILE A 443 29.12 -36.21 28.67
CA ILE A 443 28.07 -36.84 29.44
C ILE A 443 28.46 -38.32 29.62
N ASP A 444 28.47 -38.80 30.83
CA ASP A 444 28.86 -40.18 31.16
C ASP A 444 30.22 -40.60 30.53
N CYS A 445 31.21 -39.72 30.65
CA CYS A 445 32.54 -39.91 30.09
C CYS A 445 32.59 -40.01 28.54
N ARG A 446 31.54 -39.64 27.83
CA ARG A 446 31.46 -39.62 26.36
C ARG A 446 31.28 -38.21 25.84
N HIS A 447 32.02 -37.88 24.78
CA HIS A 447 31.78 -36.62 24.06
C HIS A 447 30.52 -36.74 23.19
N VAL A 448 29.51 -35.93 23.50
CA VAL A 448 28.25 -35.92 22.78
C VAL A 448 27.97 -34.52 22.22
N LYS A 449 27.26 -34.46 21.10
CA LYS A 449 26.76 -33.21 20.57
C LYS A 449 25.48 -32.82 21.28
N ILE A 450 25.44 -31.60 21.75
CA ILE A 450 24.22 -30.97 22.29
C ILE A 450 23.85 -29.76 21.50
N TYR A 451 22.56 -29.49 21.44
CA TYR A 451 21.99 -28.33 20.76
C TYR A 451 21.39 -27.43 21.84
N LYS A 452 21.87 -26.19 21.91
CA LYS A 452 21.38 -25.17 22.82
C LYS A 452 20.73 -24.08 22.02
N LEU A 453 19.50 -23.69 22.38
CA LEU A 453 18.78 -22.62 21.72
C LEU A 453 19.57 -21.30 21.80
N LYS A 454 19.57 -20.51 20.73
CA LYS A 454 20.12 -19.15 20.76
C LYS A 454 19.25 -18.28 21.65
N GLU A 455 19.84 -17.32 22.35
CA GLU A 455 19.13 -16.47 23.32
C GLU A 455 17.94 -15.72 22.68
N SER A 456 18.15 -15.14 21.50
CA SER A 456 17.07 -14.49 20.73
C SER A 456 15.92 -15.42 20.35
N GLU A 457 16.22 -16.69 20.05
CA GLU A 457 15.19 -17.68 19.75
C GLU A 457 14.49 -18.16 21.03
N PHE A 458 15.22 -18.29 22.15
CA PHE A 458 14.62 -18.64 23.43
C PHE A 458 13.57 -17.62 23.88
N GLU A 459 13.89 -16.33 23.84
CA GLU A 459 12.95 -15.26 24.18
C GLU A 459 11.69 -15.31 23.30
N LYS A 460 11.88 -15.54 22.00
CA LYS A 460 10.79 -15.67 21.03
C LYS A 460 9.85 -16.83 21.36
N TYR A 461 10.39 -18.04 21.55
CA TYR A 461 9.57 -19.22 21.84
C TYR A 461 8.98 -19.20 23.24
N ASN A 462 9.67 -18.61 24.20
CA ASN A 462 9.13 -18.42 25.54
C ASN A 462 7.88 -17.54 25.52
N LYS A 463 7.90 -16.47 24.74
CA LYS A 463 6.73 -15.62 24.53
C LYS A 463 5.55 -16.38 23.89
N ILE A 464 5.81 -17.21 22.87
CA ILE A 464 4.77 -18.05 22.24
C ILE A 464 4.21 -19.05 23.27
N LYS A 465 5.08 -19.70 24.07
CA LYS A 465 4.68 -20.66 25.11
C LYS A 465 3.80 -20.02 26.18
N ILE A 466 4.14 -18.81 26.62
CA ILE A 466 3.35 -18.04 27.60
C ILE A 466 1.96 -17.75 27.02
N ASN A 467 1.89 -17.27 25.77
CA ASN A 467 0.60 -16.97 25.12
C ASN A 467 -0.29 -18.22 24.96
N GLN A 468 0.33 -19.39 24.64
CA GLN A 468 -0.42 -20.66 24.51
C GLN A 468 -0.98 -21.19 25.85
N LEU A 469 -0.31 -20.91 26.97
CA LEU A 469 -0.75 -21.35 28.28
C LEU A 469 -1.97 -20.56 28.78
N GLY A 470 -2.31 -19.46 28.09
CA GLY A 470 -3.37 -18.53 28.51
C GLY A 470 -2.97 -17.84 29.80
N GLU A 471 -3.24 -16.56 29.92
CA GLU A 471 -3.10 -15.83 31.18
C GLU A 471 -3.98 -16.49 32.26
N THR A 472 -3.43 -17.44 32.95
CA THR A 472 -3.92 -17.77 34.28
C THR A 472 -3.23 -16.80 35.23
N ASP A 473 -4.00 -16.16 36.09
CA ASP A 473 -3.58 -15.18 37.12
C ASP A 473 -2.42 -15.62 38.04
N GLU A 474 -1.83 -16.76 37.78
CA GLU A 474 -0.69 -17.32 38.54
C GLU A 474 0.69 -16.84 38.05
N LEU A 475 0.80 -16.22 36.87
CA LEU A 475 2.09 -15.79 36.30
C LEU A 475 2.56 -14.42 36.79
N GLU A 476 1.69 -13.55 37.27
CA GLU A 476 2.12 -12.32 37.95
C GLU A 476 2.91 -12.61 39.25
N ASN A 477 2.66 -13.75 39.89
CA ASN A 477 3.36 -14.17 41.08
C ASN A 477 4.75 -14.80 40.85
N ILE A 478 5.11 -15.12 39.62
CA ILE A 478 6.42 -15.75 39.29
C ILE A 478 7.46 -14.68 38.89
N ILE A 479 7.03 -13.52 38.40
CA ILE A 479 7.93 -12.43 38.00
C ILE A 479 8.42 -11.61 39.20
N GLU A 480 7.74 -11.66 40.34
CA GLU A 480 8.20 -10.98 41.57
C GLU A 480 9.20 -11.76 42.44
N ILE A 481 9.62 -12.97 42.07
CA ILE A 481 10.48 -13.84 42.90
C ILE A 481 11.87 -14.11 42.27
N ASN A 482 12.27 -13.44 41.19
CA ASN A 482 13.66 -13.59 40.71
C ASN A 482 14.30 -12.27 40.33
#